data_3e29f4e0e0ad4f232bcbf479159b6ada
#
_entry.id   3e29f4e0e0ad4f232bcbf479159b6ada
#
_cell.length_a   1.000
_cell.length_b   1.000
_cell.length_c   1.000
_cell.angle_alpha   90.00
_cell.angle_beta   90.00
_cell.angle_gamma   90.00
#
_symmetry.space_group_name_H-M   'P 1'
#
loop_
_entity.id
_entity.type
_entity.pdbx_description
1 polymer ?
#
loop_
_entity_poly.entity_id
_entity_poly.type
_entity_poly.pdbx_seq_one_letter_code
_entity_poly.pdbx_strand_id
1 'polypeptide(L)'
;MKKIGIVAVSAVTLCWAMYEVSSDNTTTVSQNESSQKVASKSISSTTKNEKLASQTLLAQTTSLNYSVPVCQYNFDATQEDFDVLNAQDPDRPPMKIFPLINGQKFGFKVEPVTEDNYGYLDYNAKSKAKINSPSYEGDFLLPNKGIVAFEMELKVPTLSSSSSSYSADISFNGVTNNNYTIRSNYHFDIGAHDFEFGENPPRLYHSVSSEMGDYEFFDNYFKNKQMTDNTNEYQRLGVYINQDTNQVGFISNGVDEGYQFKLPGALQKIAFSMNGNINILSTNLFGQELSNELITDRNALQFNYPQGTTDICGNAI
;
A
#
# COMPACT_ATOMS: atom_id res chain seq x y z
N MET A 1 -38.44 34.37 27.69
CA MET A 1 -37.46 33.34 28.04
C MET A 1 -37.14 32.53 26.79
N LYS A 2 -36.01 32.81 26.17
CA LYS A 2 -35.53 32.06 24.96
C LYS A 2 -34.60 30.97 25.45
N LYS A 3 -34.95 29.71 25.16
CA LYS A 3 -34.08 28.58 25.42
C LYS A 3 -33.03 28.51 24.29
N ILE A 4 -31.77 28.69 24.63
CA ILE A 4 -30.63 28.47 23.77
C ILE A 4 -30.30 26.97 23.87
N GLY A 5 -30.54 26.26 22.80
CA GLY A 5 -30.11 24.84 22.65
C GLY A 5 -28.63 24.83 22.31
N ILE A 6 -27.84 24.23 23.18
CA ILE A 6 -26.43 23.94 22.94
C ILE A 6 -26.40 22.63 22.13
N VAL A 7 -26.00 22.72 20.87
CA VAL A 7 -25.68 21.55 20.06
C VAL A 7 -24.25 21.15 20.41
N ALA A 8 -24.11 20.05 21.12
CA ALA A 8 -22.81 19.42 21.36
C ALA A 8 -22.40 18.68 20.10
N VAL A 9 -21.47 19.24 19.37
CA VAL A 9 -20.77 18.55 18.28
C VAL A 9 -19.74 17.64 18.93
N SER A 10 -20.03 16.34 18.97
CA SER A 10 -19.05 15.33 19.36
C SER A 10 -18.07 15.12 18.22
N ALA A 11 -16.96 15.84 18.25
CA ALA A 11 -15.81 15.52 17.44
C ALA A 11 -15.18 14.23 17.99
N VAL A 12 -15.34 13.13 17.29
CA VAL A 12 -14.54 11.93 17.52
C VAL A 12 -13.16 12.21 16.94
N THR A 13 -12.34 12.86 17.74
CA THR A 13 -10.91 13.03 17.47
C THR A 13 -10.27 11.68 17.72
N LEU A 14 -9.85 10.99 16.65
CA LEU A 14 -8.88 9.92 16.74
C LEU A 14 -7.58 10.55 17.24
N CYS A 15 -7.35 10.51 18.55
CA CYS A 15 -6.08 10.86 19.15
C CYS A 15 -5.00 9.88 18.69
N TRP A 16 -4.25 10.25 17.66
CA TRP A 16 -2.94 9.70 17.42
C TRP A 16 -1.98 10.37 18.41
N ALA A 17 -1.64 9.63 19.46
CA ALA A 17 -0.60 10.07 20.38
C ALA A 17 0.73 10.09 19.62
N MET A 18 1.22 11.27 19.29
CA MET A 18 2.60 11.45 18.85
C MET A 18 3.51 11.29 20.07
N TYR A 19 4.24 10.20 20.11
CA TYR A 19 5.40 10.06 20.99
C TYR A 19 6.64 10.50 20.20
N GLU A 20 7.12 11.69 20.47
CA GLU A 20 8.50 12.07 20.11
C GLU A 20 9.45 11.31 21.03
N VAL A 21 10.05 10.25 20.49
CA VAL A 21 11.22 9.63 21.12
C VAL A 21 12.46 10.19 20.46
N SER A 22 13.10 11.15 21.13
CA SER A 22 14.48 11.50 20.90
C SER A 22 15.35 10.33 21.36
N SER A 23 16.02 9.62 20.47
CA SER A 23 17.04 8.65 20.81
C SER A 23 18.33 8.93 20.07
N ASP A 24 19.21 9.66 20.75
CA ASP A 24 20.65 9.50 20.57
C ASP A 24 21.07 8.17 21.21
N ASN A 25 21.42 7.17 20.41
CA ASN A 25 22.30 6.09 20.84
C ASN A 25 22.97 5.42 19.64
N THR A 26 24.15 5.90 19.36
CA THR A 26 25.16 5.25 18.50
C THR A 26 25.71 4.02 19.24
N THR A 27 25.36 2.82 18.81
CA THR A 27 26.04 1.61 19.25
C THR A 27 26.76 0.99 18.06
N THR A 28 28.08 1.15 18.08
CA THR A 28 29.01 0.49 17.15
C THR A 28 29.08 -1.01 17.48
N VAL A 29 28.64 -1.85 16.54
CA VAL A 29 28.87 -3.30 16.62
C VAL A 29 29.98 -3.69 15.67
N SER A 30 31.06 -4.24 16.25
CA SER A 30 32.23 -4.73 15.55
C SER A 30 31.91 -6.01 14.77
N GLN A 31 32.30 -6.03 13.52
CA GLN A 31 32.24 -7.22 12.66
C GLN A 31 33.39 -8.16 13.01
N ASN A 32 33.08 -9.43 13.29
CA ASN A 32 34.01 -10.54 13.27
C ASN A 32 33.80 -11.35 11.98
N GLU A 33 34.76 -11.24 11.06
CA GLU A 33 34.89 -12.10 9.90
C GLU A 33 35.44 -13.46 10.33
N SER A 34 34.74 -14.55 10.00
CA SER A 34 35.31 -15.89 9.97
C SER A 34 35.15 -16.49 8.59
N SER A 35 36.25 -16.53 7.86
CA SER A 35 36.41 -17.17 6.57
C SER A 35 36.39 -18.69 6.71
N GLN A 36 35.43 -19.36 6.11
CA GLN A 36 35.48 -20.80 5.86
C GLN A 36 35.75 -21.09 4.39
N LYS A 37 36.93 -21.69 4.18
CA LYS A 37 37.48 -22.19 2.93
C LYS A 37 36.86 -23.54 2.61
N VAL A 38 36.04 -23.68 1.57
CA VAL A 38 35.53 -24.96 1.08
C VAL A 38 36.33 -25.40 -0.12
N ALA A 39 36.93 -26.60 0.01
CA ALA A 39 37.74 -27.25 -1.01
C ALA A 39 36.87 -27.91 -2.08
N SER A 40 37.12 -27.59 -3.33
CA SER A 40 36.52 -28.23 -4.51
C SER A 40 37.18 -29.57 -4.80
N LYS A 41 36.38 -30.62 -4.89
CA LYS A 41 36.77 -31.98 -5.29
C LYS A 41 36.35 -32.21 -6.74
N SER A 42 37.31 -32.30 -7.63
CA SER A 42 37.11 -32.64 -9.04
C SER A 42 36.81 -34.14 -9.20
N ILE A 43 35.71 -34.45 -9.93
CA ILE A 43 35.44 -35.82 -10.37
C ILE A 43 35.60 -35.86 -11.88
N SER A 44 36.59 -36.64 -12.31
CA SER A 44 36.84 -37.05 -13.71
C SER A 44 35.86 -38.18 -14.07
N SER A 45 35.10 -38.02 -15.15
CA SER A 45 34.33 -39.11 -15.74
C SER A 45 34.74 -39.34 -17.20
N THR A 46 35.10 -40.53 -17.44
CA THR A 46 35.61 -41.14 -18.68
C THR A 46 34.52 -41.26 -19.75
N THR A 47 34.89 -40.83 -20.95
CA THR A 47 34.09 -40.90 -22.19
C THR A 47 33.98 -42.36 -22.66
N LYS A 48 32.75 -42.88 -22.93
CA LYS A 48 32.53 -44.01 -23.85
C LYS A 48 31.69 -43.51 -25.03
N ASN A 49 32.30 -43.64 -26.21
CA ASN A 49 31.66 -43.40 -27.49
C ASN A 49 30.71 -44.53 -27.83
N GLU A 50 29.43 -44.22 -28.01
CA GLU A 50 28.52 -45.06 -28.78
C GLU A 50 27.89 -44.23 -29.89
N LYS A 51 28.10 -44.71 -31.10
CA LYS A 51 27.66 -44.20 -32.37
C LYS A 51 26.20 -44.61 -32.56
N LEU A 52 25.25 -43.72 -32.44
CA LEU A 52 23.87 -43.99 -32.75
C LEU A 52 23.36 -43.07 -33.88
N ALA A 53 22.68 -43.71 -34.83
CA ALA A 53 22.28 -43.19 -36.11
C ALA A 53 21.34 -41.99 -35.98
N SER A 54 21.56 -40.96 -36.85
CA SER A 54 20.70 -39.84 -37.04
C SER A 54 19.33 -40.23 -37.58
N GLN A 55 18.30 -40.09 -36.73
CA GLN A 55 16.95 -39.88 -37.20
C GLN A 55 16.61 -38.42 -36.89
N THR A 56 16.52 -37.62 -37.95
CA THR A 56 16.06 -36.23 -37.86
C THR A 56 14.57 -36.21 -37.62
N LEU A 57 14.18 -36.21 -36.36
CA LEU A 57 12.82 -35.91 -35.96
C LEU A 57 12.67 -34.39 -35.92
N LEU A 58 12.02 -33.83 -36.95
CA LEU A 58 11.59 -32.42 -36.91
C LEU A 58 10.55 -32.31 -35.79
N ALA A 59 11.03 -31.98 -34.60
CA ALA A 59 10.14 -31.50 -33.53
C ALA A 59 9.64 -30.13 -33.94
N GLN A 60 8.41 -30.07 -34.46
CA GLN A 60 7.64 -28.84 -34.48
C GLN A 60 7.41 -28.42 -33.02
N THR A 61 8.28 -27.57 -32.51
CA THR A 61 8.02 -26.82 -31.29
C THR A 61 6.93 -25.80 -31.61
N THR A 62 5.67 -26.22 -31.50
CA THR A 62 4.59 -25.26 -31.29
C THR A 62 4.88 -24.60 -29.95
N SER A 63 5.46 -23.40 -30.00
CA SER A 63 5.53 -22.52 -28.85
C SER A 63 4.08 -22.19 -28.47
N LEU A 64 3.54 -22.92 -27.52
CA LEU A 64 2.34 -22.48 -26.80
C LEU A 64 2.76 -21.18 -26.13
N ASN A 65 2.34 -20.05 -26.72
CA ASN A 65 2.39 -18.76 -26.06
C ASN A 65 1.44 -18.82 -24.87
N TYR A 66 1.91 -19.39 -23.77
CA TYR A 66 1.25 -19.27 -22.47
C TYR A 66 1.44 -17.80 -22.06
N SER A 67 0.45 -16.97 -22.33
CA SER A 67 0.39 -15.67 -21.69
C SER A 67 0.18 -15.92 -20.19
N VAL A 68 1.17 -15.59 -19.39
CA VAL A 68 1.02 -15.60 -17.93
C VAL A 68 -0.12 -14.63 -17.60
N PRO A 69 -1.14 -15.05 -16.85
CA PRO A 69 -2.22 -14.15 -16.47
C PRO A 69 -1.69 -12.89 -15.80
N VAL A 70 -2.29 -11.74 -16.10
CA VAL A 70 -1.99 -10.47 -15.45
C VAL A 70 -2.28 -10.62 -13.96
N CYS A 71 -1.31 -10.27 -13.12
CA CYS A 71 -1.47 -10.34 -11.67
C CYS A 71 -2.25 -9.11 -11.19
N GLN A 72 -3.46 -9.31 -10.68
CA GLN A 72 -4.33 -8.23 -10.19
C GLN A 72 -4.99 -8.62 -8.88
N TYR A 73 -5.07 -7.66 -7.95
CA TYR A 73 -5.94 -7.74 -6.79
C TYR A 73 -7.37 -7.35 -7.18
N ASN A 74 -8.38 -7.98 -6.59
CA ASN A 74 -9.76 -7.79 -6.96
C ASN A 74 -10.46 -6.74 -6.06
N PHE A 75 -10.74 -5.55 -6.61
CA PHE A 75 -11.54 -4.50 -5.98
C PHE A 75 -13.00 -4.61 -6.43
N ASP A 76 -13.70 -5.68 -6.04
CA ASP A 76 -15.03 -6.04 -6.52
C ASP A 76 -16.20 -5.56 -5.64
N ALA A 77 -15.95 -4.77 -4.60
CA ALA A 77 -17.01 -4.14 -3.84
C ALA A 77 -17.81 -3.18 -4.70
N THR A 78 -19.12 -3.17 -4.53
CA THR A 78 -20.06 -2.33 -5.27
C THR A 78 -20.57 -1.18 -4.40
N GLN A 79 -21.26 -0.20 -5.00
CA GLN A 79 -21.91 0.86 -4.23
C GLN A 79 -22.93 0.29 -3.23
N GLU A 80 -23.67 -0.76 -3.61
CA GLU A 80 -24.63 -1.43 -2.72
C GLU A 80 -23.96 -2.01 -1.46
N ASP A 81 -22.74 -2.56 -1.61
CA ASP A 81 -21.97 -3.05 -0.46
C ASP A 81 -21.57 -1.90 0.48
N PHE A 82 -21.22 -0.72 -0.06
CA PHE A 82 -20.95 0.48 0.75
C PHE A 82 -22.21 1.08 1.37
N ASP A 83 -23.33 1.05 0.68
CA ASP A 83 -24.61 1.57 1.18
C ASP A 83 -25.10 0.82 2.42
N VAL A 84 -24.79 -0.48 2.52
CA VAL A 84 -25.04 -1.27 3.73
C VAL A 84 -24.20 -0.74 4.92
N LEU A 85 -22.94 -0.36 4.67
CA LEU A 85 -22.08 0.24 5.71
C LEU A 85 -22.53 1.66 6.07
N ASN A 86 -22.89 2.47 5.06
CA ASN A 86 -23.40 3.82 5.27
C ASN A 86 -24.66 3.83 6.15
N ALA A 87 -25.54 2.85 5.98
CA ALA A 87 -26.74 2.69 6.78
C ALA A 87 -26.46 2.35 8.26
N GLN A 88 -25.29 1.79 8.56
CA GLN A 88 -24.89 1.46 9.95
C GLN A 88 -24.33 2.68 10.71
N ASP A 89 -23.81 3.68 9.97
CA ASP A 89 -23.25 4.91 10.57
C ASP A 89 -23.74 6.15 9.80
N PRO A 90 -25.01 6.54 9.99
CA PRO A 90 -25.63 7.63 9.23
C PRO A 90 -25.07 9.03 9.54
N ASP A 91 -24.31 9.16 10.64
CA ASP A 91 -23.68 10.42 11.04
C ASP A 91 -22.37 10.69 10.28
N ARG A 92 -21.86 9.71 9.56
CA ARG A 92 -20.68 9.86 8.70
C ARG A 92 -21.07 10.28 7.29
N PRO A 93 -20.20 11.06 6.63
CA PRO A 93 -20.33 11.26 5.20
C PRO A 93 -20.39 9.92 4.45
N PRO A 94 -21.32 9.74 3.51
CA PRO A 94 -21.52 8.45 2.87
C PRO A 94 -20.31 8.08 2.03
N MET A 95 -19.81 6.87 2.22
CA MET A 95 -18.79 6.26 1.38
C MET A 95 -19.37 6.01 -0.02
N LYS A 96 -18.59 6.36 -1.02
CA LYS A 96 -18.90 6.13 -2.43
C LYS A 96 -17.87 5.17 -3.04
N ILE A 97 -18.30 4.40 -4.02
CA ILE A 97 -17.38 3.62 -4.80
C ILE A 97 -16.40 4.54 -5.53
N PHE A 98 -15.10 4.23 -5.42
CA PHE A 98 -14.08 4.98 -6.13
C PHE A 98 -14.21 4.73 -7.64
N PRO A 99 -14.37 5.76 -8.49
CA PRO A 99 -14.52 5.55 -9.92
C PRO A 99 -13.29 4.85 -10.53
N LEU A 100 -13.54 3.72 -11.20
CA LEU A 100 -12.49 2.97 -11.88
C LEU A 100 -12.07 3.67 -13.17
N ILE A 101 -10.78 3.93 -13.34
CA ILE A 101 -10.20 4.43 -14.60
C ILE A 101 -9.83 3.25 -15.49
N ASN A 102 -8.97 2.37 -15.00
CA ASN A 102 -8.59 1.11 -15.66
C ASN A 102 -7.84 0.19 -14.68
N GLY A 103 -7.91 -1.12 -14.90
CA GLY A 103 -7.16 -2.11 -14.10
C GLY A 103 -7.36 -1.93 -12.60
N GLN A 104 -6.33 -1.46 -11.90
CA GLN A 104 -6.34 -1.16 -10.46
C GLN A 104 -6.08 0.33 -10.19
N LYS A 105 -6.37 1.18 -11.16
CA LYS A 105 -6.31 2.63 -11.05
C LYS A 105 -7.69 3.22 -10.90
N PHE A 106 -7.89 3.96 -9.82
CA PHE A 106 -9.14 4.64 -9.48
C PHE A 106 -8.87 6.13 -9.36
N GLY A 107 -9.86 6.94 -9.73
CA GLY A 107 -9.69 8.39 -9.65
C GLY A 107 -10.96 9.15 -9.99
N PHE A 108 -10.92 10.45 -9.75
CA PHE A 108 -12.01 11.36 -10.02
C PHE A 108 -11.47 12.75 -10.39
N LYS A 109 -12.30 13.49 -11.09
CA LYS A 109 -12.09 14.91 -11.29
C LYS A 109 -12.81 15.67 -10.20
N VAL A 110 -12.10 16.60 -9.56
CA VAL A 110 -12.70 17.44 -8.52
C VAL A 110 -13.68 18.41 -9.15
N GLU A 111 -14.94 18.28 -8.77
CA GLU A 111 -16.04 19.14 -9.25
C GLU A 111 -16.51 20.10 -8.16
N PRO A 112 -17.15 21.21 -8.54
CA PRO A 112 -17.78 22.13 -7.58
C PRO A 112 -18.77 21.40 -6.67
N VAL A 113 -18.78 21.80 -5.40
CA VAL A 113 -19.72 21.27 -4.41
C VAL A 113 -21.15 21.58 -4.80
N THR A 114 -22.02 20.58 -4.75
CA THR A 114 -23.47 20.73 -4.83
C THR A 114 -24.06 20.76 -3.42
N GLU A 115 -25.29 21.28 -3.28
CA GLU A 115 -26.00 21.27 -1.98
C GLU A 115 -26.16 19.87 -1.39
N ASP A 116 -26.15 18.84 -2.24
CA ASP A 116 -26.38 17.44 -1.85
C ASP A 116 -25.18 16.75 -1.16
N ASN A 117 -23.97 17.29 -1.32
CA ASN A 117 -22.77 16.63 -0.79
C ASN A 117 -22.01 17.43 0.29
N TYR A 118 -22.58 18.54 0.78
CA TYR A 118 -22.04 19.37 1.88
C TYR A 118 -20.53 19.65 1.78
N GLY A 119 -19.95 19.52 0.58
CA GLY A 119 -18.53 19.70 0.35
C GLY A 119 -17.62 18.57 0.75
N TYR A 120 -18.16 17.42 1.13
CA TYR A 120 -17.38 16.24 1.52
C TYR A 120 -17.64 15.07 0.59
N LEU A 121 -16.56 14.46 0.08
CA LEU A 121 -16.60 13.24 -0.71
C LEU A 121 -15.66 12.21 -0.10
N ASP A 122 -16.14 10.98 0.04
CA ASP A 122 -15.38 9.83 0.56
C ASP A 122 -15.46 8.68 -0.44
N TYR A 123 -14.43 8.57 -1.29
CA TYR A 123 -14.33 7.49 -2.27
C TYR A 123 -13.52 6.32 -1.72
N ASN A 124 -14.02 5.11 -1.92
CA ASN A 124 -13.42 3.89 -1.43
C ASN A 124 -13.37 2.80 -2.52
N ALA A 125 -12.24 2.08 -2.60
CA ALA A 125 -12.11 0.84 -3.35
C ALA A 125 -11.61 -0.27 -2.43
N LYS A 126 -12.38 -1.37 -2.36
CA LYS A 126 -12.10 -2.54 -1.52
C LYS A 126 -12.57 -3.80 -2.23
N SER A 127 -12.10 -4.95 -1.80
CA SER A 127 -12.76 -6.20 -2.18
C SER A 127 -14.07 -6.38 -1.41
N LYS A 128 -15.00 -7.11 -1.99
CA LYS A 128 -16.25 -7.51 -1.33
C LYS A 128 -15.97 -8.37 -0.08
N ALA A 129 -14.96 -9.22 -0.15
CA ALA A 129 -14.52 -10.01 0.99
C ALA A 129 -14.07 -9.12 2.15
N LYS A 130 -13.34 -8.02 1.86
CA LYS A 130 -12.89 -7.07 2.87
C LYS A 130 -14.02 -6.28 3.53
N ILE A 131 -15.06 -5.93 2.78
CA ILE A 131 -16.25 -5.26 3.33
C ILE A 131 -17.02 -6.20 4.26
N ASN A 132 -17.20 -7.46 3.84
CA ASN A 132 -18.00 -8.43 4.60
C ASN A 132 -17.27 -9.04 5.80
N SER A 133 -15.95 -8.91 5.86
CA SER A 133 -15.13 -9.37 6.98
C SER A 133 -14.39 -8.19 7.59
N PRO A 134 -14.86 -7.66 8.72
CA PRO A 134 -14.15 -6.59 9.43
C PRO A 134 -12.81 -7.05 9.99
N SER A 135 -12.54 -8.37 9.98
CA SER A 135 -11.24 -8.90 10.37
C SER A 135 -10.14 -8.38 9.42
N TYR A 136 -8.98 -8.10 9.98
CA TYR A 136 -7.82 -7.63 9.23
C TYR A 136 -7.07 -8.75 8.49
N GLU A 137 -7.69 -9.92 8.33
CA GLU A 137 -7.01 -11.13 7.90
C GLU A 137 -6.52 -11.13 6.46
N GLY A 138 -7.05 -10.25 5.62
CA GLY A 138 -6.76 -10.29 4.20
C GLY A 138 -7.50 -11.41 3.45
N ASP A 139 -7.64 -11.24 2.15
CA ASP A 139 -8.40 -12.14 1.26
C ASP A 139 -7.56 -12.67 0.10
N PHE A 140 -6.33 -12.17 -0.07
CA PHE A 140 -5.39 -12.61 -1.09
C PHE A 140 -4.23 -13.37 -0.45
N LEU A 141 -3.99 -14.61 -0.90
CA LEU A 141 -2.89 -15.45 -0.43
C LEU A 141 -1.57 -15.03 -1.07
N LEU A 142 -0.57 -14.74 -0.26
CA LEU A 142 0.79 -14.45 -0.74
C LEU A 142 1.63 -15.73 -0.86
N PRO A 143 2.65 -15.75 -1.74
CA PRO A 143 3.72 -16.74 -1.69
C PRO A 143 4.31 -16.82 -0.28
N ASN A 144 4.50 -18.01 0.25
CA ASN A 144 4.96 -18.23 1.63
C ASN A 144 6.49 -18.23 1.77
N LYS A 145 7.23 -17.96 0.71
CA LYS A 145 8.70 -17.91 0.65
C LYS A 145 9.14 -16.90 -0.39
N GLY A 146 10.43 -16.50 -0.28
CA GLY A 146 11.05 -15.56 -1.19
C GLY A 146 10.63 -14.12 -0.91
N ILE A 147 10.79 -13.27 -1.90
CA ILE A 147 10.49 -11.84 -1.80
C ILE A 147 9.29 -11.53 -2.70
N VAL A 148 8.29 -10.87 -2.16
CA VAL A 148 7.08 -10.44 -2.88
C VAL A 148 7.06 -8.94 -2.96
N ALA A 149 6.74 -8.37 -4.14
CA ALA A 149 6.67 -6.92 -4.31
C ALA A 149 5.40 -6.45 -5.02
N PHE A 150 5.05 -5.20 -4.73
CA PHE A 150 4.00 -4.42 -5.37
C PHE A 150 4.32 -2.92 -5.23
N GLU A 151 3.63 -2.09 -6.00
CA GLU A 151 3.77 -0.64 -5.93
C GLU A 151 2.43 0.04 -5.70
N MET A 152 2.47 1.20 -5.04
CA MET A 152 1.34 2.07 -4.77
C MET A 152 1.66 3.46 -5.31
N GLU A 153 0.76 4.02 -6.14
CA GLU A 153 0.94 5.34 -6.72
C GLU A 153 -0.25 6.25 -6.38
N LEU A 154 0.06 7.44 -5.92
CA LEU A 154 -0.90 8.51 -5.67
C LEU A 154 -0.65 9.66 -6.65
N LYS A 155 -1.68 10.07 -7.40
CA LYS A 155 -1.68 11.35 -8.10
C LYS A 155 -2.20 12.41 -7.14
N VAL A 156 -1.31 13.25 -6.68
CA VAL A 156 -1.58 14.29 -5.68
C VAL A 156 -1.90 15.63 -6.35
N PRO A 157 -2.70 16.51 -5.71
CA PRO A 157 -3.05 17.79 -6.29
C PRO A 157 -1.85 18.72 -6.38
N THR A 158 -1.90 19.64 -7.32
CA THR A 158 -0.95 20.76 -7.35
C THR A 158 -1.11 21.58 -6.07
N LEU A 159 0.00 21.75 -5.35
CA LEU A 159 0.00 22.47 -4.08
C LEU A 159 -0.20 23.98 -4.32
N SER A 160 -1.29 24.49 -3.82
CA SER A 160 -1.52 25.92 -3.64
C SER A 160 -2.02 26.13 -2.23
N SER A 161 -1.72 27.25 -1.60
CA SER A 161 -2.28 27.60 -0.29
C SER A 161 -3.81 27.55 -0.41
N SER A 162 -4.46 26.60 0.24
CA SER A 162 -5.90 26.43 0.13
C SER A 162 -6.52 26.07 1.48
N SER A 163 -7.76 26.50 1.64
CA SER A 163 -8.63 26.09 2.73
C SER A 163 -9.31 24.73 2.49
N SER A 164 -9.02 24.06 1.38
CA SER A 164 -9.52 22.72 1.09
C SER A 164 -8.63 21.66 1.69
N SER A 165 -9.21 20.63 2.24
CA SER A 165 -8.49 19.44 2.64
C SER A 165 -8.72 18.31 1.64
N TYR A 166 -7.63 17.63 1.31
CA TYR A 166 -7.63 16.40 0.53
C TYR A 166 -6.73 15.39 1.20
N SER A 167 -7.21 14.18 1.31
CA SER A 167 -6.38 13.04 1.68
C SER A 167 -6.59 11.87 0.73
N ALA A 168 -5.53 11.15 0.46
CA ALA A 168 -5.56 9.92 -0.31
C ALA A 168 -4.72 8.87 0.37
N ASP A 169 -5.17 7.64 0.35
CA ASP A 169 -4.39 6.52 0.83
C ASP A 169 -4.56 5.26 -0.01
N ILE A 170 -3.50 4.47 -0.01
CA ILE A 170 -3.51 3.07 -0.39
C ILE A 170 -2.95 2.31 0.79
N SER A 171 -3.74 1.40 1.32
CA SER A 171 -3.35 0.61 2.48
C SER A 171 -3.38 -0.88 2.17
N PHE A 172 -2.56 -1.63 2.87
CA PHE A 172 -2.72 -3.07 2.96
C PHE A 172 -2.82 -3.50 4.42
N ASN A 173 -3.64 -4.51 4.63
CA ASN A 173 -3.75 -5.21 5.90
C ASN A 173 -3.49 -6.68 5.67
N GLY A 174 -3.06 -7.39 6.69
CA GLY A 174 -2.81 -8.81 6.56
C GLY A 174 -2.63 -9.51 7.88
N VAL A 175 -2.45 -10.82 7.83
CA VAL A 175 -2.19 -11.64 9.00
C VAL A 175 -0.95 -12.51 8.77
N THR A 176 -0.12 -12.60 9.79
CA THR A 176 1.06 -13.46 9.80
C THR A 176 0.70 -14.90 10.22
N ASN A 177 1.61 -15.84 9.97
CA ASN A 177 1.44 -17.24 10.34
C ASN A 177 1.35 -17.51 11.86
N ASN A 178 1.62 -16.53 12.69
CA ASN A 178 1.46 -16.55 14.15
C ASN A 178 0.39 -15.56 14.66
N ASN A 179 -0.57 -15.21 13.78
CA ASN A 179 -1.78 -14.44 14.07
C ASN A 179 -1.56 -12.98 14.47
N TYR A 180 -0.44 -12.38 14.08
CA TYR A 180 -0.31 -10.92 14.18
C TYR A 180 -1.00 -10.24 13.01
N THR A 181 -1.77 -9.21 13.30
CA THR A 181 -2.34 -8.31 12.32
C THR A 181 -1.27 -7.31 11.87
N ILE A 182 -1.12 -7.17 10.57
CA ILE A 182 -0.25 -6.17 9.95
C ILE A 182 -1.12 -5.11 9.32
N ARG A 183 -0.79 -3.85 9.57
CA ARG A 183 -1.40 -2.69 8.92
C ARG A 183 -0.32 -1.84 8.30
N SER A 184 -0.52 -1.42 7.06
CA SER A 184 0.38 -0.51 6.36
C SER A 184 -0.43 0.52 5.62
N ASN A 185 0.09 1.74 5.56
CA ASN A 185 -0.56 2.84 4.88
C ASN A 185 0.45 3.67 4.11
N TYR A 186 0.12 4.00 2.86
CA TYR A 186 0.76 5.03 2.05
C TYR A 186 -0.23 6.16 1.84
N HIS A 187 0.02 7.30 2.46
CA HIS A 187 -0.96 8.35 2.64
C HIS A 187 -0.40 9.71 2.25
N PHE A 188 -1.24 10.50 1.61
CA PHE A 188 -1.03 11.91 1.34
C PHE A 188 -2.14 12.72 1.99
N ASP A 189 -1.80 13.84 2.61
CA ASP A 189 -2.74 14.84 3.10
C ASP A 189 -2.30 16.27 2.79
N ILE A 190 -3.29 17.15 2.61
CA ILE A 190 -3.10 18.58 2.42
C ILE A 190 -4.27 19.37 3.02
N GLY A 191 -3.99 20.48 3.66
CA GLY A 191 -4.98 21.50 4.02
C GLY A 191 -5.89 21.13 5.20
N ALA A 192 -5.56 20.10 5.97
CA ALA A 192 -6.26 19.88 7.23
C ALA A 192 -5.98 21.06 8.16
N HIS A 193 -7.00 21.90 8.34
CA HIS A 193 -6.92 23.03 9.26
C HIS A 193 -7.10 22.48 10.69
N ASP A 194 -6.01 22.35 11.40
CA ASP A 194 -6.07 22.19 12.84
C ASP A 194 -6.29 23.55 13.47
N PHE A 195 -7.45 23.73 14.13
CA PHE A 195 -7.80 24.99 14.78
C PHE A 195 -6.80 25.43 15.86
N GLU A 196 -6.00 24.49 16.38
CA GLU A 196 -4.99 24.77 17.40
C GLU A 196 -3.60 25.08 16.82
N PHE A 197 -3.23 24.53 15.66
CA PHE A 197 -1.85 24.57 15.14
C PHE A 197 -1.69 25.28 13.79
N GLY A 198 -2.78 25.77 13.19
CA GLY A 198 -2.74 26.48 11.91
C GLY A 198 -2.75 25.54 10.69
N GLU A 199 -2.32 26.07 9.52
CA GLU A 199 -2.29 25.29 8.28
C GLU A 199 -1.26 24.18 8.34
N ASN A 200 -1.70 22.93 8.19
CA ASN A 200 -0.79 21.80 8.04
C ASN A 200 -0.18 21.80 6.62
N PRO A 201 1.15 21.79 6.50
CA PRO A 201 1.78 21.64 5.20
C PRO A 201 1.44 20.28 4.59
N PRO A 202 1.42 20.18 3.26
CA PRO A 202 1.22 18.91 2.59
C PRO A 202 2.20 17.85 3.06
N ARG A 203 1.69 16.66 3.36
CA ARG A 203 2.47 15.54 3.89
C ARG A 203 2.26 14.28 3.07
N LEU A 204 3.35 13.57 2.87
CA LEU A 204 3.34 12.22 2.31
C LEU A 204 4.02 11.31 3.32
N TYR A 205 3.34 10.25 3.73
CA TYR A 205 3.94 9.30 4.66
C TYR A 205 3.60 7.85 4.31
N HIS A 206 4.44 6.96 4.76
CA HIS A 206 4.16 5.54 4.78
C HIS A 206 4.48 4.95 6.15
N SER A 207 3.71 3.95 6.50
CA SER A 207 3.82 3.29 7.79
C SER A 207 3.54 1.81 7.68
N VAL A 208 4.06 1.05 8.60
CA VAL A 208 3.70 -0.33 8.84
C VAL A 208 3.69 -0.59 10.34
N SER A 209 2.70 -1.31 10.82
CA SER A 209 2.58 -1.72 12.22
C SER A 209 2.18 -3.18 12.33
N SER A 210 2.50 -3.78 13.46
CA SER A 210 2.05 -5.13 13.82
C SER A 210 1.35 -5.11 15.18
N GLU A 211 0.22 -5.81 15.29
CA GLU A 211 -0.62 -5.84 16.47
C GLU A 211 -1.02 -7.29 16.77
N MET A 212 -1.17 -7.63 18.06
CA MET A 212 -1.77 -8.88 18.50
C MET A 212 -3.02 -8.57 19.32
N GLY A 213 -4.19 -9.01 18.84
CA GLY A 213 -5.48 -8.68 19.46
C GLY A 213 -5.80 -7.19 19.34
N ASP A 214 -6.73 -6.72 20.17
CA ASP A 214 -7.29 -5.37 20.02
C ASP A 214 -6.42 -4.24 20.61
N TYR A 215 -5.33 -4.54 21.34
CA TYR A 215 -4.64 -3.52 22.13
C TYR A 215 -3.12 -3.69 22.29
N GLU A 216 -2.49 -4.72 21.76
CA GLU A 216 -1.05 -4.88 21.88
C GLU A 216 -0.33 -4.45 20.59
N PHE A 217 0.12 -3.21 20.54
CA PHE A 217 1.09 -2.77 19.55
C PHE A 217 2.41 -3.48 19.80
N PHE A 218 2.88 -4.22 18.80
CA PHE A 218 4.12 -4.95 18.93
C PHE A 218 5.31 -4.16 18.41
N ASP A 219 5.15 -3.51 17.26
CA ASP A 219 6.16 -2.65 16.64
C ASP A 219 5.53 -1.77 15.57
N ASN A 220 6.15 -0.63 15.28
CA ASN A 220 5.74 0.26 14.20
C ASN A 220 6.94 0.89 13.50
N TYR A 221 6.77 1.19 12.23
CA TYR A 221 7.64 2.03 11.43
C TYR A 221 6.82 3.15 10.82
N PHE A 222 7.32 4.36 10.87
CA PHE A 222 6.68 5.53 10.31
C PHE A 222 7.70 6.44 9.67
N LYS A 223 7.47 6.83 8.43
CA LYS A 223 8.27 7.83 7.73
C LYS A 223 7.37 8.90 7.13
N ASN A 224 7.65 10.15 7.48
CA ASN A 224 6.93 11.32 7.02
C ASN A 224 7.86 12.20 6.18
N LYS A 225 7.32 12.69 5.06
CA LYS A 225 7.97 13.68 4.21
C LYS A 225 7.03 14.86 4.03
N GLN A 226 7.44 16.01 4.55
CA GLN A 226 6.77 17.26 4.21
C GLN A 226 7.07 17.60 2.75
N MET A 227 6.02 17.91 1.98
CA MET A 227 6.14 18.31 0.59
C MET A 227 6.14 19.84 0.51
N THR A 228 7.28 20.41 0.10
CA THR A 228 7.45 21.88 -0.02
C THR A 228 7.12 22.39 -1.40
N ASP A 229 7.24 21.55 -2.40
CA ASP A 229 6.81 21.80 -3.77
C ASP A 229 6.17 20.55 -4.36
N ASN A 230 5.35 20.71 -5.35
CA ASN A 230 4.74 19.61 -6.07
C ASN A 230 5.14 19.66 -7.54
N THR A 231 6.43 19.41 -7.79
CA THR A 231 6.93 19.28 -9.16
C THR A 231 6.57 17.93 -9.77
N ASN A 232 6.28 16.93 -8.93
CA ASN A 232 5.79 15.63 -9.34
C ASN A 232 4.36 15.41 -8.88
N GLU A 233 3.41 15.40 -9.81
CA GLU A 233 2.02 15.05 -9.54
C GLU A 233 1.86 13.61 -9.03
N TYR A 234 2.76 12.70 -9.41
CA TYR A 234 2.73 11.29 -9.04
C TYR A 234 3.75 10.99 -7.96
N GLN A 235 3.26 10.35 -6.89
CA GLN A 235 4.08 9.86 -5.79
C GLN A 235 3.95 8.35 -5.74
N ARG A 236 5.08 7.63 -5.78
CA ARG A 236 5.08 6.16 -5.87
C ARG A 236 5.91 5.53 -4.75
N LEU A 237 5.34 4.52 -4.13
CA LEU A 237 5.98 3.69 -3.11
C LEU A 237 6.02 2.24 -3.58
N GLY A 238 7.22 1.68 -3.69
CA GLY A 238 7.43 0.24 -3.82
C GLY A 238 7.51 -0.39 -2.44
N VAL A 239 6.84 -1.51 -2.29
CA VAL A 239 6.90 -2.35 -1.08
C VAL A 239 7.42 -3.71 -1.47
N TYR A 240 8.39 -4.23 -0.72
CA TYR A 240 8.85 -5.60 -0.88
C TYR A 240 8.93 -6.31 0.48
N ILE A 241 8.41 -7.53 0.51
CA ILE A 241 8.25 -8.34 1.72
C ILE A 241 9.08 -9.60 1.55
N ASN A 242 10.11 -9.75 2.35
CA ASN A 242 10.92 -10.97 2.40
C ASN A 242 10.28 -11.95 3.40
N GLN A 243 9.64 -12.98 2.89
CA GLN A 243 8.96 -14.01 3.67
C GLN A 243 9.92 -14.92 4.43
N ASP A 244 11.16 -15.09 3.93
CA ASP A 244 12.15 -15.95 4.56
C ASP A 244 12.78 -15.28 5.79
N THR A 245 12.90 -13.95 5.78
CA THR A 245 13.48 -13.16 6.88
C THR A 245 12.42 -12.38 7.67
N ASN A 246 11.15 -12.39 7.22
CA ASN A 246 10.05 -11.63 7.78
C ASN A 246 10.33 -10.12 7.83
N GLN A 247 10.83 -9.55 6.74
CA GLN A 247 11.19 -8.13 6.67
C GLN A 247 10.41 -7.41 5.58
N VAL A 248 10.04 -6.18 5.85
CA VAL A 248 9.41 -5.26 4.89
C VAL A 248 10.39 -4.15 4.54
N GLY A 249 10.58 -3.94 3.24
CA GLY A 249 11.39 -2.86 2.70
C GLY A 249 10.57 -1.93 1.81
N PHE A 250 11.08 -0.72 1.61
CA PHE A 250 10.41 0.33 0.87
C PHE A 250 11.32 0.99 -0.17
N ILE A 251 10.72 1.39 -1.29
CA ILE A 251 11.35 2.20 -2.35
C ILE A 251 10.47 3.44 -2.57
N SER A 252 10.90 4.60 -2.08
CA SER A 252 10.14 5.85 -2.20
C SER A 252 10.60 6.66 -3.42
N ASN A 253 9.73 6.80 -4.43
CA ASN A 253 10.05 7.55 -5.65
C ASN A 253 11.41 7.15 -6.28
N GLY A 254 11.71 5.86 -6.31
CA GLY A 254 12.94 5.30 -6.88
C GLY A 254 14.15 5.26 -5.94
N VAL A 255 14.02 5.72 -4.70
CA VAL A 255 15.07 5.61 -3.68
C VAL A 255 14.81 4.40 -2.80
N ASP A 256 15.66 3.39 -2.88
CA ASP A 256 15.58 2.20 -2.03
C ASP A 256 16.01 2.55 -0.60
N GLU A 257 15.11 2.32 0.35
CA GLU A 257 15.31 2.55 1.78
C GLU A 257 15.81 1.30 2.51
N GLY A 258 15.84 0.17 1.81
CA GLY A 258 16.16 -1.13 2.39
C GLY A 258 15.02 -1.68 3.28
N TYR A 259 15.33 -2.71 4.04
CA TYR A 259 14.39 -3.28 5.02
C TYR A 259 14.26 -2.38 6.24
N GLN A 260 13.05 -1.90 6.49
CA GLN A 260 12.75 -0.93 7.55
C GLN A 260 11.96 -1.52 8.72
N PHE A 261 11.24 -2.63 8.48
CA PHE A 261 10.37 -3.21 9.49
C PHE A 261 10.53 -4.73 9.53
N LYS A 262 10.47 -5.31 10.73
CA LYS A 262 10.50 -6.75 10.93
C LYS A 262 9.13 -7.25 11.37
N LEU A 263 8.52 -8.06 10.51
CA LEU A 263 7.28 -8.75 10.84
C LEU A 263 7.51 -9.79 11.94
N PRO A 264 6.55 -10.00 12.84
CA PRO A 264 6.63 -11.06 13.85
C PRO A 264 6.54 -12.47 13.28
N GLY A 265 6.16 -12.62 12.01
CA GLY A 265 6.09 -13.88 11.27
C GLY A 265 5.88 -13.64 9.78
N ALA A 266 5.88 -14.71 8.97
CA ALA A 266 5.62 -14.62 7.54
C ALA A 266 4.18 -14.17 7.28
N LEU A 267 3.98 -13.19 6.38
CA LEU A 267 2.67 -12.66 6.01
C LEU A 267 1.95 -13.65 5.09
N GLN A 268 0.87 -14.26 5.56
CA GLN A 268 0.15 -15.29 4.82
C GLN A 268 -0.87 -14.71 3.83
N LYS A 269 -1.60 -13.72 4.29
CA LYS A 269 -2.69 -13.10 3.54
C LYS A 269 -2.57 -11.59 3.59
N ILE A 270 -3.05 -10.96 2.53
CA ILE A 270 -3.09 -9.50 2.40
C ILE A 270 -4.45 -9.08 1.82
N ALA A 271 -4.93 -7.93 2.22
CA ALA A 271 -6.02 -7.22 1.55
C ALA A 271 -5.60 -5.78 1.32
N PHE A 272 -5.99 -5.23 0.19
CA PHE A 272 -5.75 -3.83 -0.14
C PHE A 272 -7.03 -3.02 -0.01
N SER A 273 -6.86 -1.74 0.30
CA SER A 273 -7.92 -0.74 0.20
C SER A 273 -7.34 0.58 -0.30
N MET A 274 -8.18 1.33 -1.00
CA MET A 274 -7.85 2.68 -1.44
C MET A 274 -8.93 3.63 -0.99
N ASN A 275 -8.52 4.85 -0.66
CA ASN A 275 -9.38 5.88 -0.17
C ASN A 275 -8.99 7.23 -0.77
N GLY A 276 -9.97 8.06 -1.07
CA GLY A 276 -9.79 9.45 -1.50
C GLY A 276 -10.84 10.32 -0.85
N ASN A 277 -10.42 11.13 0.12
CA ASN A 277 -11.30 12.04 0.85
C ASN A 277 -11.04 13.46 0.41
N ILE A 278 -12.10 14.20 0.16
CA ILE A 278 -12.02 15.61 -0.14
C ILE A 278 -13.05 16.39 0.66
N ASN A 279 -12.58 17.43 1.33
CA ASN A 279 -13.43 18.44 1.94
C ASN A 279 -13.23 19.74 1.17
N ILE A 280 -14.20 20.12 0.36
CA ILE A 280 -14.10 21.23 -0.58
C ILE A 280 -14.66 22.49 0.08
N LEU A 281 -13.81 23.24 0.75
CA LEU A 281 -14.12 24.58 1.23
C LEU A 281 -13.65 25.67 0.27
N SER A 282 -12.75 25.34 -0.68
CA SER A 282 -12.23 26.30 -1.65
C SER A 282 -12.17 25.76 -3.08
N THR A 283 -12.08 26.68 -4.05
CA THR A 283 -12.10 26.38 -5.49
C THR A 283 -10.76 25.91 -6.06
N ASN A 284 -9.68 25.88 -5.28
CA ASN A 284 -8.33 25.64 -5.81
C ASN A 284 -8.11 24.23 -6.34
N LEU A 285 -8.89 23.26 -5.89
CA LEU A 285 -8.81 21.87 -6.37
C LEU A 285 -9.73 21.59 -7.55
N PHE A 286 -10.68 22.50 -7.88
CA PHE A 286 -11.63 22.26 -8.95
C PHE A 286 -10.95 22.05 -10.30
N GLY A 287 -11.40 20.98 -10.98
CA GLY A 287 -10.89 20.59 -12.27
C GLY A 287 -9.63 19.73 -12.23
N GLN A 288 -8.99 19.57 -11.08
CA GLN A 288 -7.86 18.66 -10.94
C GLN A 288 -8.33 17.21 -10.97
N GLU A 289 -7.54 16.35 -11.61
CA GLU A 289 -7.74 14.91 -11.65
C GLU A 289 -6.82 14.27 -10.61
N LEU A 290 -7.41 13.51 -9.69
CA LEU A 290 -6.73 12.82 -8.60
C LEU A 290 -6.92 11.32 -8.78
N SER A 291 -5.92 10.51 -8.43
CA SER A 291 -6.02 9.06 -8.59
C SER A 291 -5.09 8.30 -7.66
N ASN A 292 -5.54 7.09 -7.33
CA ASN A 292 -4.79 6.07 -6.61
C ASN A 292 -4.65 4.84 -7.49
N GLU A 293 -3.48 4.22 -7.53
CA GLU A 293 -3.21 3.02 -8.32
C GLU A 293 -2.44 1.99 -7.49
N LEU A 294 -2.95 0.77 -7.44
CA LEU A 294 -2.21 -0.39 -6.96
C LEU A 294 -1.62 -1.13 -8.15
N ILE A 295 -0.32 -1.38 -8.12
CA ILE A 295 0.41 -2.01 -9.20
C ILE A 295 0.96 -3.32 -8.69
N THR A 296 0.38 -4.43 -9.14
CA THR A 296 0.72 -5.78 -8.68
C THR A 296 1.29 -6.67 -9.77
N ASP A 297 1.11 -6.31 -11.05
CA ASP A 297 1.66 -7.06 -12.18
C ASP A 297 3.14 -6.76 -12.39
N ARG A 298 3.97 -7.79 -12.46
CA ARG A 298 5.42 -7.70 -12.68
C ARG A 298 5.82 -6.83 -13.88
N ASN A 299 4.99 -6.82 -14.94
CA ASN A 299 5.31 -6.06 -16.15
C ASN A 299 5.01 -4.55 -15.99
N ALA A 300 4.32 -4.15 -14.94
CA ALA A 300 3.96 -2.77 -14.63
C ALA A 300 4.79 -2.18 -13.47
N LEU A 301 5.50 -3.01 -12.72
CA LEU A 301 6.43 -2.57 -11.68
C LEU A 301 7.60 -1.80 -12.30
N GLN A 302 7.96 -0.68 -11.69
CA GLN A 302 8.97 0.24 -12.25
C GLN A 302 10.27 0.28 -11.46
N PHE A 303 10.26 -0.18 -10.21
CA PHE A 303 11.45 -0.12 -9.38
C PHE A 303 12.33 -1.37 -9.52
N ASN A 304 13.59 -1.24 -9.13
CA ASN A 304 14.52 -2.35 -9.05
C ASN A 304 14.39 -3.02 -7.67
N TYR A 305 13.98 -4.27 -7.66
CA TYR A 305 13.81 -5.07 -6.45
C TYR A 305 14.99 -6.01 -6.22
N PRO A 306 15.19 -6.53 -5.00
CA PRO A 306 16.18 -7.55 -4.74
C PRO A 306 16.03 -8.77 -5.65
N GLN A 307 17.15 -9.42 -5.98
CA GLN A 307 17.13 -10.60 -6.85
C GLN A 307 16.22 -11.71 -6.29
N GLY A 308 15.44 -12.34 -7.16
CA GLY A 308 14.51 -13.41 -6.77
C GLY A 308 13.15 -12.91 -6.29
N THR A 309 12.88 -11.62 -6.46
CA THR A 309 11.57 -11.04 -6.16
C THR A 309 10.52 -11.51 -7.18
N THR A 310 9.30 -11.70 -6.69
CA THR A 310 8.10 -12.00 -7.48
C THR A 310 7.04 -10.93 -7.28
N ASP A 311 6.07 -10.85 -8.19
CA ASP A 311 4.83 -10.14 -7.92
C ASP A 311 3.99 -10.86 -6.84
N ILE A 312 2.83 -10.30 -6.44
CA ILE A 312 1.98 -10.90 -5.41
C ILE A 312 1.38 -12.26 -5.82
N CYS A 313 1.35 -12.58 -7.13
CA CYS A 313 0.89 -13.87 -7.68
C CYS A 313 2.02 -14.91 -7.78
N GLY A 314 3.26 -14.56 -7.43
CA GLY A 314 4.41 -15.44 -7.49
C GLY A 314 5.12 -15.47 -8.86
N ASN A 315 4.81 -14.55 -9.78
CA ASN A 315 5.51 -14.45 -11.06
C ASN A 315 6.83 -13.68 -10.85
N ALA A 316 7.96 -14.22 -11.33
CA ALA A 316 9.27 -13.58 -11.20
C ALA A 316 9.32 -12.22 -11.91
N ILE A 317 9.90 -11.23 -11.25
CA ILE A 317 10.15 -9.88 -11.77
C ILE A 317 11.46 -9.87 -12.54
#